data_841ca37a28d62aafb501231c0e8d7d82
#
_entry.id   841ca37a28d62aafb501231c0e8d7d82
#
_cell.length_a   1.000
_cell.length_b   1.000
_cell.length_c   1.000
_cell.angle_alpha   90.00
_cell.angle_beta   90.00
_cell.angle_gamma   90.00
#
_symmetry.space_group_name_H-M   'P 1'
#
loop_
_entity.id
_entity.type
_entity.pdbx_description
1 polymer ?
#
loop_
_entity_poly.entity_id
_entity_poly.type
_entity_poly.pdbx_seq_one_letter_code
_entity_poly.pdbx_strand_id
1 'polypeptide(L)'
;VGIIRWIRHLRDQGTQLGVELLAPKAEVGVARLLQKTGSNGPRMRALVLPEIKAIAQPATLLLPRIPFRTGNKIELMHTEMSGRFQLTRRLASTSSFSQFQFRSVGAGKSDTGDFGQAGSELIEDDFDSIWNKL
;
A
#
# COMPACT_ATOMS: atom_id res chain seq x y z
N VAL A 1 -5.06 12.91 -7.12
CA VAL A 1 -5.45 12.90 -5.71
C VAL A 1 -4.60 13.88 -4.91
N GLY A 2 -5.18 14.58 -3.98
CA GLY A 2 -4.51 15.59 -3.20
C GLY A 2 -4.91 15.57 -1.73
N ILE A 3 -4.12 16.27 -0.92
CA ILE A 3 -4.40 16.48 0.50
C ILE A 3 -4.83 17.93 0.70
N ILE A 4 -5.94 18.14 1.39
CA ILE A 4 -6.32 19.48 1.84
C ILE A 4 -5.41 19.83 3.03
N ARG A 5 -4.58 20.85 2.86
CA ARG A 5 -3.63 21.30 3.90
C ARG A 5 -4.23 22.36 4.81
N TRP A 6 -5.10 23.20 4.27
CA TRP A 6 -5.79 24.22 5.06
C TRP A 6 -7.09 24.62 4.41
N ILE A 7 -8.01 25.13 5.22
CA ILE A 7 -9.29 25.67 4.82
C ILE A 7 -9.46 27.04 5.48
N ARG A 8 -9.92 28.02 4.72
CA ARG A 8 -10.19 29.35 5.19
C ARG A 8 -11.57 29.79 4.74
N HIS A 9 -12.37 30.28 5.67
CA HIS A 9 -13.66 30.87 5.36
C HIS A 9 -13.53 32.40 5.34
N LEU A 10 -13.89 33.00 4.23
CA LEU A 10 -13.89 34.47 4.06
C LEU A 10 -15.33 34.93 4.02
N ARG A 11 -15.65 35.96 4.82
CA ARG A 11 -17.05 36.45 4.99
C ARG A 11 -17.74 36.75 3.68
N ASP A 12 -17.09 37.35 2.69
CA ASP A 12 -17.70 37.82 1.46
C ASP A 12 -17.19 37.07 0.20
N GLN A 13 -16.26 36.11 0.34
CA GLN A 13 -15.58 35.45 -0.78
C GLN A 13 -15.68 33.91 -0.73
N GLY A 14 -16.49 33.39 0.19
CA GLY A 14 -16.67 31.93 0.31
C GLY A 14 -15.52 31.22 1.01
N THR A 15 -15.26 30.00 0.59
CA THR A 15 -14.24 29.13 1.20
C THR A 15 -13.04 28.97 0.28
N GLN A 16 -11.87 29.14 0.83
CA GLN A 16 -10.59 28.85 0.15
C GLN A 16 -9.96 27.63 0.76
N LEU A 17 -9.31 26.81 -0.06
CA LEU A 17 -8.53 25.67 0.41
C LEU A 17 -7.15 25.67 -0.23
N GLY A 18 -6.18 25.20 0.54
CA GLY A 18 -4.87 24.84 0.02
C GLY A 18 -4.79 23.34 -0.17
N VAL A 19 -4.46 22.90 -1.37
CA VAL A 19 -4.37 21.49 -1.73
C VAL A 19 -2.95 21.17 -2.16
N GLU A 20 -2.37 20.13 -1.57
CA GLU A 20 -1.12 19.54 -2.05
C GLU A 20 -1.45 18.34 -2.93
N LEU A 21 -0.95 18.35 -4.17
CA LEU A 21 -1.13 17.23 -5.07
C LEU A 21 -0.17 16.10 -4.71
N LEU A 22 -0.71 14.91 -4.43
CA LEU A 22 0.10 13.71 -4.14
C LEU A 22 0.43 12.94 -5.40
N ALA A 23 -0.56 12.76 -6.26
CA ALA A 23 -0.41 12.02 -7.51
C ALA A 23 -1.54 12.39 -8.47
N PRO A 24 -1.27 12.33 -9.79
CA PRO A 24 -2.32 12.60 -10.77
C PRO A 24 -3.41 11.52 -10.80
N LYS A 25 -3.11 10.32 -10.35
CA LYS A 25 -4.02 9.17 -10.38
C LYS A 25 -3.96 8.40 -9.07
N ALA A 26 -5.10 7.84 -8.66
CA ALA A 26 -5.18 6.90 -7.55
C ALA A 26 -6.12 5.75 -7.93
N GLU A 27 -5.77 4.57 -7.50
CA GLU A 27 -6.54 3.35 -7.76
C GLU A 27 -6.98 2.74 -6.44
N VAL A 28 -8.22 2.24 -6.42
CA VAL A 28 -8.80 1.68 -5.20
C VAL A 28 -8.30 0.27 -4.97
N GLY A 29 -7.93 -0.02 -3.73
CA GLY A 29 -7.57 -1.35 -3.29
C GLY A 29 -8.12 -1.63 -1.89
N VAL A 30 -7.83 -2.81 -1.40
CA VAL A 30 -8.16 -3.25 -0.05
C VAL A 30 -6.90 -3.78 0.61
N ALA A 31 -6.65 -3.34 1.83
CA ALA A 31 -5.50 -3.79 2.60
C ALA A 31 -5.93 -4.27 3.97
N ARG A 32 -5.18 -5.23 4.51
CA ARG A 32 -5.31 -5.64 5.90
C ARG A 32 -3.95 -5.86 6.54
N LEU A 33 -3.89 -5.61 7.82
CA LEU A 33 -2.69 -5.85 8.61
C LEU A 33 -2.50 -7.35 8.80
N LEU A 34 -1.30 -7.84 8.50
CA LEU A 34 -0.92 -9.22 8.78
C LEU A 34 -0.25 -9.28 10.15
N GLN A 35 -0.71 -10.20 10.98
CA GLN A 35 -0.14 -10.42 12.30
C GLN A 35 0.55 -11.78 12.37
N LYS A 36 1.64 -11.84 13.13
CA LYS A 36 2.37 -13.10 13.32
C LYS A 36 1.60 -14.12 14.14
N THR A 37 0.81 -13.63 15.08
CA THR A 37 0.02 -14.44 16.01
C THR A 37 -1.40 -13.91 16.07
N GLY A 38 -2.37 -14.80 16.15
CA GLY A 38 -3.77 -14.43 16.17
C GLY A 38 -4.35 -14.23 14.77
N SER A 39 -5.50 -13.59 14.70
CA SER A 39 -6.16 -13.30 13.44
C SER A 39 -5.63 -12.00 12.83
N ASN A 40 -5.58 -11.98 11.50
CA ASN A 40 -5.24 -10.77 10.76
C ASN A 40 -6.29 -9.68 11.00
N GLY A 41 -5.86 -8.43 10.82
CA GLY A 41 -6.75 -7.29 10.98
C GLY A 41 -7.89 -7.25 9.97
N PRO A 42 -8.85 -6.32 10.14
CA PRO A 42 -9.96 -6.17 9.21
C PRO A 42 -9.46 -5.66 7.85
N ARG A 43 -10.24 -5.95 6.82
CA ARG A 43 -10.00 -5.40 5.48
C ARG A 43 -10.41 -3.94 5.48
N MET A 44 -9.51 -3.08 5.02
CA MET A 44 -9.70 -1.65 5.01
C MET A 44 -9.43 -1.09 3.61
N ARG A 45 -10.07 0.02 3.30
CA ARG A 45 -9.84 0.69 2.02
C ARG A 45 -8.42 1.22 1.94
N ALA A 46 -7.84 1.06 0.76
CA ALA A 46 -6.53 1.59 0.42
C ALA A 46 -6.60 2.30 -0.91
N LEU A 47 -5.72 3.25 -1.12
CA LEU A 47 -5.49 3.85 -2.43
C LEU A 47 -4.06 3.53 -2.86
N VAL A 48 -3.94 3.01 -4.06
CA VAL A 48 -2.64 2.81 -4.72
C VAL A 48 -2.36 4.03 -5.57
N LEU A 49 -1.25 4.69 -5.30
CA LEU A 49 -0.75 5.77 -6.14
C LEU A 49 0.30 5.17 -7.07
N PRO A 50 0.01 5.05 -8.38
CA PRO A 50 0.91 4.41 -9.31
C PRO A 50 2.26 5.11 -9.40
N GLU A 51 3.26 4.37 -9.87
CA GLU A 51 4.59 4.90 -10.15
C GLU A 51 4.52 6.05 -11.15
N ILE A 52 5.28 7.10 -10.88
CA ILE A 52 5.45 8.23 -11.80
C ILE A 52 6.88 8.17 -12.36
N LYS A 53 7.03 7.53 -13.50
CA LYS A 53 8.35 7.29 -14.12
C LYS A 53 9.08 8.57 -14.46
N ALA A 54 8.35 9.60 -14.89
CA ALA A 54 8.94 10.89 -15.29
C ALA A 54 9.76 11.57 -14.20
N ILE A 55 9.42 11.33 -12.93
CA ILE A 55 10.11 11.90 -11.77
C ILE A 55 10.74 10.84 -10.88
N ALA A 56 10.86 9.61 -11.39
CA ALA A 56 11.42 8.48 -10.66
C ALA A 56 10.76 8.26 -9.29
N GLN A 57 9.45 8.51 -9.18
CA GLN A 57 8.69 8.29 -7.96
C GLN A 57 8.06 6.90 -7.99
N PRO A 58 8.44 5.99 -7.08
CA PRO A 58 7.84 4.67 -7.02
C PRO A 58 6.38 4.73 -6.57
N ALA A 59 5.64 3.66 -6.82
CA ALA A 59 4.29 3.53 -6.33
C ALA A 59 4.23 3.64 -4.80
N THR A 60 3.17 4.26 -4.29
CA THR A 60 2.93 4.41 -2.86
C THR A 60 1.52 3.98 -2.50
N LEU A 61 1.27 3.79 -1.20
CA LEU A 61 -0.03 3.44 -0.66
C LEU A 61 -0.54 4.52 0.29
N LEU A 62 -1.80 4.87 0.15
CA LEU A 62 -2.53 5.61 1.16
C LEU A 62 -3.36 4.62 1.98
N LEU A 63 -3.11 4.59 3.26
CA LEU A 63 -3.78 3.70 4.21
C LEU A 63 -4.34 4.50 5.38
N PRO A 64 -5.40 4.04 6.03
CA PRO A 64 -5.85 4.64 7.28
C PRO A 64 -4.69 4.73 8.26
N ARG A 65 -4.66 5.81 9.03
CA ARG A 65 -3.60 6.04 9.99
C ARG A 65 -3.48 4.93 11.03
N ILE A 66 -4.61 4.37 11.41
CA ILE A 66 -4.70 3.25 12.35
C ILE A 66 -5.35 2.08 11.62
N PRO A 67 -4.80 0.88 11.72
CA PRO A 67 -3.69 0.41 12.55
C PRO A 67 -2.30 0.43 11.87
N PHE A 68 -2.19 0.94 10.65
CA PHE A 68 -0.99 0.78 9.83
C PHE A 68 0.18 1.66 10.27
N ARG A 69 1.36 1.04 10.36
CA ARG A 69 2.62 1.69 10.75
C ARG A 69 3.76 1.20 9.87
N THR A 70 4.83 1.99 9.82
CA THR A 70 6.08 1.58 9.17
C THR A 70 6.57 0.27 9.78
N GLY A 71 7.02 -0.65 8.93
CA GLY A 71 7.46 -1.98 9.32
C GLY A 71 6.38 -3.06 9.30
N ASN A 72 5.11 -2.68 9.27
CA ASN A 72 4.02 -3.63 9.20
C ASN A 72 4.03 -4.40 7.88
N LYS A 73 3.67 -5.66 7.96
CA LYS A 73 3.35 -6.48 6.80
C LYS A 73 1.84 -6.41 6.56
N ILE A 74 1.47 -6.25 5.31
CA ILE A 74 0.09 -6.14 4.88
C ILE A 74 -0.20 -7.10 3.74
N GLU A 75 -1.45 -7.45 3.61
CA GLU A 75 -2.00 -8.06 2.40
C GLU A 75 -2.74 -6.99 1.63
N LEU A 76 -2.34 -6.77 0.40
CA LEU A 76 -2.99 -5.84 -0.51
C LEU A 76 -3.73 -6.60 -1.60
N MET A 77 -4.96 -6.21 -1.85
CA MET A 77 -5.79 -6.69 -2.95
C MET A 77 -6.08 -5.52 -3.88
N HIS A 78 -5.54 -5.58 -5.07
CA HIS A 78 -5.68 -4.59 -6.12
C HIS A 78 -5.64 -5.29 -7.48
N THR A 79 -6.27 -4.71 -8.50
CA THR A 79 -6.38 -5.35 -9.82
C THR A 79 -5.04 -5.68 -10.47
N GLU A 80 -4.06 -4.79 -10.35
CA GLU A 80 -2.75 -4.95 -10.96
C GLU A 80 -1.65 -5.31 -9.97
N MET A 81 -1.91 -5.15 -8.68
CA MET A 81 -0.90 -5.30 -7.64
C MET A 81 -1.51 -5.96 -6.42
N SER A 82 -1.53 -7.26 -6.42
CA SER A 82 -2.01 -8.03 -5.27
C SER A 82 -0.87 -8.83 -4.68
N GLY A 83 -0.76 -8.85 -3.34
CA GLY A 83 0.34 -9.56 -2.74
C GLY A 83 0.53 -9.20 -1.27
N ARG A 84 1.59 -9.76 -0.71
CA ARG A 84 2.09 -9.37 0.60
C ARG A 84 3.16 -8.32 0.43
N PHE A 85 3.03 -7.26 1.20
CA PHE A 85 3.95 -6.13 1.17
C PHE A 85 4.34 -5.74 2.58
N GLN A 86 5.48 -5.09 2.69
CA GLN A 86 5.93 -4.47 3.92
C GLN A 86 5.97 -2.96 3.73
N LEU A 87 5.38 -2.23 4.67
CA LEU A 87 5.46 -0.77 4.71
C LEU A 87 6.86 -0.37 5.16
N THR A 88 7.60 0.31 4.30
CA THR A 88 9.01 0.59 4.54
C THR A 88 9.26 1.99 5.06
N ARG A 89 8.47 2.97 4.61
CA ARG A 89 8.66 4.37 4.98
C ARG A 89 7.33 5.13 4.91
N ARG A 90 7.06 5.93 5.90
CA ARG A 90 5.95 6.88 5.89
C ARG A 90 6.40 8.19 5.28
N LEU A 91 5.78 8.60 4.18
CA LEU A 91 6.12 9.84 3.46
C LEU A 91 5.32 11.03 3.94
N ALA A 92 4.04 10.82 4.25
CA ALA A 92 3.14 11.86 4.69
C ALA A 92 2.09 11.27 5.63
N SER A 93 1.53 12.09 6.49
CA SER A 93 0.48 11.68 7.41
C SER A 93 -0.46 12.84 7.70
N THR A 94 -1.74 12.53 7.78
CA THR A 94 -2.77 13.42 8.29
C THR A 94 -3.39 12.81 9.54
N SER A 95 -4.44 13.42 10.06
CA SER A 95 -5.21 12.81 11.16
C SER A 95 -5.91 11.51 10.78
N SER A 96 -6.20 11.33 9.50
CA SER A 96 -7.05 10.23 8.99
C SER A 96 -6.28 9.15 8.26
N PHE A 97 -5.21 9.50 7.55
CA PHE A 97 -4.48 8.55 6.72
C PHE A 97 -2.97 8.84 6.70
N SER A 98 -2.21 7.87 6.23
CA SER A 98 -0.77 7.99 5.98
C SER A 98 -0.41 7.45 4.61
N GLN A 99 0.60 8.04 4.00
CA GLN A 99 1.18 7.59 2.74
C GLN A 99 2.47 6.82 3.03
N PHE A 100 2.55 5.62 2.46
CA PHE A 100 3.69 4.74 2.67
C PHE A 100 4.37 4.34 1.38
N GLN A 101 5.69 4.26 1.43
CA GLN A 101 6.45 3.40 0.54
C GLN A 101 6.32 1.96 1.02
N PHE A 102 6.40 1.02 0.09
CA PHE A 102 6.26 -0.39 0.38
C PHE A 102 7.15 -1.22 -0.53
N ARG A 103 7.41 -2.45 -0.12
CA ARG A 103 8.10 -3.45 -0.93
C ARG A 103 7.36 -4.77 -0.90
N SER A 104 7.48 -5.53 -1.96
CA SER A 104 6.97 -6.89 -1.98
C SER A 104 7.72 -7.74 -0.95
N VAL A 105 6.96 -8.44 -0.14
CA VAL A 105 7.49 -9.50 0.71
C VAL A 105 7.12 -10.78 -0.02
N GLY A 106 8.06 -11.36 -0.75
CA GLY A 106 7.83 -12.62 -1.43
C GLY A 106 7.21 -13.62 -0.47
N ALA A 107 6.35 -14.46 -0.98
CA ALA A 107 5.98 -15.69 -0.31
C ALA A 107 7.29 -16.27 0.18
N GLY A 108 7.41 -16.34 1.49
CA GLY A 108 8.69 -16.51 2.15
C GLY A 108 9.63 -17.34 1.33
N LYS A 109 10.86 -16.93 1.25
CA LYS A 109 11.86 -17.76 0.65
C LYS A 109 11.56 -19.17 1.12
N SER A 110 10.86 -19.92 0.30
CA SER A 110 11.01 -21.33 0.43
C SER A 110 12.50 -21.51 0.28
N ASP A 111 13.15 -22.01 1.26
CA ASP A 111 14.56 -22.38 1.24
C ASP A 111 14.84 -23.45 0.20
N THR A 112 14.18 -23.37 -0.89
CA THR A 112 14.32 -24.23 -2.03
C THR A 112 15.28 -23.63 -3.06
N GLY A 113 16.26 -22.91 -2.58
CA GLY A 113 17.38 -22.49 -3.40
C GLY A 113 18.17 -23.66 -3.99
N ASP A 114 17.68 -24.88 -3.82
CA ASP A 114 18.37 -26.07 -4.26
C ASP A 114 17.74 -26.76 -5.49
N PHE A 115 16.66 -26.20 -6.03
CA PHE A 115 15.98 -26.83 -7.15
C PHE A 115 16.03 -26.01 -8.43
N GLY A 116 17.20 -25.70 -8.91
CA GLY A 116 17.48 -25.27 -10.28
C GLY A 116 16.32 -24.56 -11.01
N GLN A 117 16.16 -24.86 -12.27
CA GLN A 117 15.19 -24.22 -13.14
C GLN A 117 13.71 -24.46 -12.79
N ALA A 118 13.42 -25.52 -12.05
CA ALA A 118 12.04 -25.78 -11.62
C ALA A 118 11.59 -24.89 -10.46
N GLY A 119 12.52 -24.26 -9.78
CA GLY A 119 12.22 -23.43 -8.63
C GLY A 119 11.51 -22.11 -8.93
N SER A 120 11.70 -21.54 -10.10
CA SER A 120 11.07 -20.27 -10.44
C SER A 120 9.58 -20.41 -10.75
N GLU A 121 9.17 -21.45 -11.44
CA GLU A 121 7.76 -21.75 -11.69
C GLU A 121 7.04 -22.11 -10.39
N LEU A 122 7.68 -22.88 -9.54
CA LEU A 122 7.12 -23.26 -8.24
C LEU A 122 6.98 -22.06 -7.32
N ILE A 123 7.84 -21.06 -7.41
CA ILE A 123 7.74 -19.82 -6.64
C ILE A 123 6.52 -19.00 -7.08
N GLU A 124 6.24 -18.92 -8.37
CA GLU A 124 5.03 -18.26 -8.87
C GLU A 124 3.76 -18.99 -8.45
N ASP A 125 3.73 -20.30 -8.56
CA ASP A 125 2.61 -21.13 -8.12
C ASP A 125 2.39 -21.03 -6.61
N ASP A 126 3.44 -21.02 -5.81
CA ASP A 126 3.36 -20.81 -4.37
C ASP A 126 2.83 -19.43 -4.02
N PHE A 127 3.21 -18.43 -4.77
CA PHE A 127 2.72 -17.07 -4.58
C PHE A 127 1.21 -17.00 -4.85
N ASP A 128 0.72 -17.52 -5.96
CA ASP A 128 -0.70 -17.56 -6.29
C ASP A 128 -1.49 -18.41 -5.29
N SER A 129 -0.93 -19.52 -4.84
CA SER A 129 -1.54 -20.40 -3.85
C SER A 129 -1.70 -19.72 -2.49
N ILE A 130 -0.75 -18.92 -2.07
CA ILE A 130 -0.84 -18.13 -0.84
C ILE A 130 -1.95 -17.09 -0.95
N TRP A 131 -2.07 -16.47 -2.11
CA TRP A 131 -3.14 -15.52 -2.40
C TRP A 131 -4.51 -16.13 -2.35
N ASN A 132 -4.68 -17.29 -2.95
CA ASN A 132 -5.95 -17.99 -2.99
C ASN A 132 -6.39 -18.54 -1.63
N LYS A 133 -5.47 -18.69 -0.70
CA LYS A 133 -5.74 -19.14 0.67
C LYS A 133 -6.05 -17.98 1.63
N LEU A 134 -5.74 -16.79 1.24
CA LEU A 134 -6.00 -15.60 2.02
C LEU A 134 -7.32 -14.95 1.60
#